data_322206c19299dc8f200625046e6cfb94
#
_entry.id   322206c19299dc8f200625046e6cfb94
#
_cell.length_a   1.000
_cell.length_b   1.000
_cell.length_c   1.000
_cell.angle_alpha   90.00
_cell.angle_beta   90.00
_cell.angle_gamma   90.00
#
_symmetry.space_group_name_H-M   'P 1'
#
loop_
_entity.id
_entity.type
_entity.pdbx_description
1 polymer ?
#
loop_
_entity_poly.entity_id
_entity_poly.type
_entity_poly.pdbx_seq_one_letter_code
_entity_poly.pdbx_strand_id
1 'polypeptide(L)'
;MMGSKMVYKLESQLEFKKKSTIIYPESDGKLMADNTKQFRWITVIHGNLSWLFANNEMVFVAGDLLWYPVEGSPKITQAPDIMIAFGAPKGDRGSYKQWEENNIAPQVVFEILSPSNTKKEMLKKLLFYNNYGVEEYYIYDPDKNKLKIFLRSEKKLDKINSMDNWVSPRLGIRFDMSGEELQLYHSNGEIFQGIEQIKEQLQQKDEQLQQQD
;
A
#
# COMPACT_ATOMS: atom_id res chain seq x y z
N MET A 1 -36.24 -46.09 -23.79
CA MET A 1 -35.55 -44.84 -24.19
C MET A 1 -35.65 -43.66 -23.17
N MET A 2 -36.18 -43.89 -21.94
CA MET A 2 -36.24 -42.85 -20.90
C MET A 2 -35.01 -42.76 -19.99
N GLY A 3 -34.26 -43.86 -19.85
CA GLY A 3 -33.09 -43.86 -18.91
C GLY A 3 -31.89 -43.06 -19.32
N SER A 4 -31.60 -42.95 -20.65
CA SER A 4 -30.41 -42.30 -21.17
C SER A 4 -30.44 -40.76 -20.99
N LYS A 5 -31.59 -40.10 -21.15
CA LYS A 5 -31.75 -38.66 -20.97
C LYS A 5 -31.62 -38.19 -19.51
N MET A 6 -31.95 -39.10 -18.58
CA MET A 6 -31.89 -38.80 -17.17
C MET A 6 -30.45 -38.88 -16.59
N VAL A 7 -29.64 -39.81 -17.15
CA VAL A 7 -28.23 -39.94 -16.81
C VAL A 7 -27.43 -38.73 -17.32
N TYR A 8 -27.62 -38.29 -18.59
CA TYR A 8 -26.98 -37.11 -19.14
C TYR A 8 -27.32 -35.82 -18.38
N LYS A 9 -28.55 -35.71 -17.86
CA LYS A 9 -28.99 -34.56 -17.06
C LYS A 9 -28.37 -34.53 -15.66
N LEU A 10 -28.11 -35.70 -15.08
CA LEU A 10 -27.39 -35.84 -13.79
C LEU A 10 -25.88 -35.59 -13.95
N GLU A 11 -25.27 -36.05 -15.01
CA GLU A 11 -23.85 -35.81 -15.31
C GLU A 11 -23.59 -34.33 -15.58
N SER A 12 -24.45 -33.63 -16.37
CA SER A 12 -24.32 -32.21 -16.61
C SER A 12 -24.56 -31.36 -15.35
N GLN A 13 -25.40 -31.83 -14.41
CA GLN A 13 -25.57 -31.15 -13.11
C GLN A 13 -24.43 -31.43 -12.13
N LEU A 14 -23.72 -32.55 -12.29
CA LEU A 14 -22.51 -32.87 -11.51
C LEU A 14 -21.27 -32.12 -12.02
N GLU A 15 -21.15 -31.88 -13.34
CA GLU A 15 -20.10 -31.03 -13.89
C GLU A 15 -20.27 -29.55 -13.51
N PHE A 16 -21.51 -29.04 -13.37
CA PHE A 16 -21.77 -27.69 -12.87
C PHE A 16 -21.41 -27.52 -11.39
N LYS A 17 -21.24 -28.58 -10.61
CA LYS A 17 -20.89 -28.53 -9.18
C LYS A 17 -19.40 -28.55 -8.86
N LYS A 18 -18.53 -28.61 -9.86
CA LYS A 18 -17.06 -28.52 -9.68
C LYS A 18 -16.46 -27.23 -10.25
N LYS A 19 -17.09 -26.09 -10.07
CA LYS A 19 -16.32 -24.85 -10.03
C LYS A 19 -15.60 -24.85 -8.69
N SER A 20 -14.36 -25.31 -8.67
CA SER A 20 -13.51 -25.18 -7.49
C SER A 20 -13.51 -23.71 -7.09
N THR A 21 -14.05 -23.39 -5.93
CA THR A 21 -14.03 -22.04 -5.39
C THR A 21 -12.56 -21.64 -5.29
N ILE A 22 -12.16 -20.66 -6.08
CA ILE A 22 -10.79 -20.13 -6.01
C ILE A 22 -10.68 -19.37 -4.69
N ILE A 23 -9.74 -19.81 -3.85
CA ILE A 23 -9.46 -19.17 -2.57
C ILE A 23 -8.39 -18.10 -2.79
N TYR A 24 -8.66 -16.89 -2.30
CA TYR A 24 -7.71 -15.78 -2.22
C TYR A 24 -7.33 -15.61 -0.76
N PRO A 25 -6.10 -16.01 -0.35
CA PRO A 25 -5.63 -15.81 1.01
C PRO A 25 -5.69 -14.36 1.46
N GLU A 26 -5.93 -14.14 2.76
CA GLU A 26 -5.90 -12.81 3.38
C GLU A 26 -4.54 -12.54 4.06
N SER A 27 -3.65 -13.54 4.08
CA SER A 27 -2.28 -13.43 4.60
C SER A 27 -1.34 -14.28 3.75
N ASP A 28 -0.13 -13.82 3.54
CA ASP A 28 0.97 -14.57 2.91
C ASP A 28 1.84 -15.33 3.95
N GLY A 29 1.48 -15.21 5.23
CA GLY A 29 2.19 -15.84 6.36
C GLY A 29 3.50 -15.16 6.76
N LYS A 30 3.81 -14.00 6.19
CA LYS A 30 4.98 -13.20 6.58
C LYS A 30 4.62 -12.21 7.68
N LEU A 31 5.64 -11.65 8.32
CA LEU A 31 5.48 -10.55 9.26
C LEU A 31 5.32 -9.23 8.49
N MET A 32 4.51 -8.31 9.03
CA MET A 32 4.36 -6.94 8.51
C MET A 32 5.70 -6.19 8.49
N ALA A 33 6.55 -6.44 9.49
CA ALA A 33 7.87 -5.83 9.59
C ALA A 33 8.87 -6.78 10.23
N ASP A 34 10.11 -6.76 9.76
CA ASP A 34 11.21 -7.59 10.29
C ASP A 34 11.88 -6.99 11.53
N ASN A 35 11.74 -5.68 11.74
CA ASN A 35 12.36 -4.97 12.87
C ASN A 35 11.56 -3.70 13.24
N THR A 36 11.90 -3.14 14.41
CA THR A 36 11.21 -1.98 14.99
C THR A 36 11.38 -0.70 14.15
N LYS A 37 12.52 -0.51 13.48
CA LYS A 37 12.76 0.67 12.63
C LYS A 37 11.86 0.64 11.39
N GLN A 38 11.77 -0.50 10.70
CA GLN A 38 10.86 -0.69 9.58
C GLN A 38 9.41 -0.47 10.00
N PHE A 39 9.00 -1.09 11.12
CA PHE A 39 7.64 -0.94 11.67
C PHE A 39 7.31 0.53 11.99
N ARG A 40 8.24 1.26 12.63
CA ARG A 40 8.08 2.69 12.91
C ARG A 40 7.79 3.49 11.64
N TRP A 41 8.57 3.28 10.58
CA TRP A 41 8.37 3.98 9.30
C TRP A 41 7.04 3.62 8.63
N ILE A 42 6.67 2.35 8.61
CA ILE A 42 5.38 1.90 8.07
C ILE A 42 4.24 2.60 8.84
N THR A 43 4.27 2.59 10.17
CA THR A 43 3.20 3.17 10.98
C THR A 43 3.13 4.69 10.88
N VAL A 44 4.27 5.39 10.81
CA VAL A 44 4.31 6.85 10.64
C VAL A 44 3.72 7.23 9.28
N ILE A 45 4.17 6.61 8.19
CA ILE A 45 3.69 6.95 6.84
C ILE A 45 2.21 6.58 6.70
N HIS A 46 1.82 5.37 7.10
CA HIS A 46 0.43 4.93 7.03
C HIS A 46 -0.51 5.83 7.83
N GLY A 47 -0.15 6.17 9.08
CA GLY A 47 -0.97 7.00 9.96
C GLY A 47 -1.19 8.41 9.42
N ASN A 48 -0.12 9.05 8.93
CA ASN A 48 -0.20 10.40 8.37
C ASN A 48 -0.97 10.43 7.04
N LEU A 49 -0.82 9.42 6.18
CA LEU A 49 -1.60 9.31 4.94
C LEU A 49 -3.08 9.01 5.22
N SER A 50 -3.37 8.16 6.20
CA SER A 50 -4.74 7.92 6.64
C SER A 50 -5.39 9.19 7.18
N TRP A 51 -4.66 10.00 7.94
CA TRP A 51 -5.11 11.31 8.41
C TRP A 51 -5.28 12.31 7.26
N LEU A 52 -4.33 12.39 6.33
CA LEU A 52 -4.39 13.29 5.17
C LEU A 52 -5.68 13.08 4.35
N PHE A 53 -6.08 11.84 4.20
CA PHE A 53 -7.29 11.46 3.45
C PHE A 53 -8.48 11.13 4.37
N ALA A 54 -8.46 11.54 5.66
CA ALA A 54 -9.51 11.21 6.63
C ALA A 54 -10.92 11.60 6.14
N ASN A 55 -11.04 12.75 5.52
CA ASN A 55 -12.31 13.31 5.04
C ASN A 55 -12.65 12.93 3.57
N ASN A 56 -11.89 12.05 2.96
CA ASN A 56 -12.16 11.58 1.60
C ASN A 56 -12.52 10.10 1.61
N GLU A 57 -13.82 9.82 1.49
CA GLU A 57 -14.36 8.44 1.53
C GLU A 57 -13.93 7.57 0.34
N MET A 58 -13.42 8.20 -0.74
CA MET A 58 -13.00 7.51 -1.96
C MET A 58 -11.46 7.46 -2.09
N VAL A 59 -10.75 7.49 -0.95
CA VAL A 59 -9.32 7.20 -0.90
C VAL A 59 -9.06 6.12 0.14
N PHE A 60 -8.67 4.96 -0.33
CA PHE A 60 -8.33 3.82 0.49
C PHE A 60 -6.82 3.77 0.76
N VAL A 61 -6.45 3.80 2.03
CA VAL A 61 -5.06 3.65 2.50
C VAL A 61 -4.96 2.35 3.28
N ALA A 62 -4.02 1.50 2.94
CA ALA A 62 -3.79 0.23 3.63
C ALA A 62 -2.31 -0.05 3.86
N GLY A 63 -2.03 -0.79 4.93
CA GLY A 63 -0.71 -1.35 5.22
C GLY A 63 -0.75 -2.87 5.17
N ASP A 64 0.28 -3.49 4.60
CA ASP A 64 0.49 -4.95 4.56
C ASP A 64 -0.73 -5.74 4.09
N LEU A 65 -1.47 -5.21 3.13
CA LEU A 65 -2.67 -5.83 2.60
C LEU A 65 -2.39 -6.53 1.27
N LEU A 66 -2.75 -7.80 1.15
CA LEU A 66 -2.61 -8.55 -0.10
C LEU A 66 -3.46 -7.94 -1.22
N TRP A 67 -2.79 -7.49 -2.27
CA TRP A 67 -3.41 -7.01 -3.49
C TRP A 67 -3.38 -8.08 -4.57
N TYR A 68 -4.56 -8.39 -5.10
CA TYR A 68 -4.81 -9.31 -6.21
C TYR A 68 -5.28 -8.52 -7.44
N PRO A 69 -4.43 -8.29 -8.45
CA PRO A 69 -4.82 -7.51 -9.64
C PRO A 69 -5.63 -8.32 -10.66
N VAL A 70 -5.59 -9.65 -10.60
CA VAL A 70 -6.17 -10.52 -11.65
C VAL A 70 -7.10 -11.56 -11.04
N GLU A 71 -8.38 -11.48 -11.39
CA GLU A 71 -9.36 -12.52 -11.03
C GLU A 71 -8.96 -13.89 -11.62
N GLY A 72 -9.18 -14.96 -10.87
CA GLY A 72 -8.82 -16.31 -11.30
C GLY A 72 -7.35 -16.69 -11.09
N SER A 73 -6.51 -15.75 -10.63
CA SER A 73 -5.06 -15.95 -10.52
C SER A 73 -4.53 -15.64 -9.10
N PRO A 74 -4.86 -16.45 -8.08
CA PRO A 74 -4.51 -16.17 -6.70
C PRO A 74 -3.00 -16.18 -6.39
N LYS A 75 -2.18 -16.69 -7.32
CA LYS A 75 -0.72 -16.66 -7.22
C LYS A 75 -0.11 -15.33 -7.68
N ILE A 76 -0.88 -14.50 -8.37
CA ILE A 76 -0.48 -13.16 -8.80
C ILE A 76 -0.93 -12.20 -7.70
N THR A 77 -0.06 -11.95 -6.75
CA THR A 77 -0.35 -11.10 -5.59
C THR A 77 0.92 -10.49 -5.04
N GLN A 78 0.76 -9.35 -4.36
CA GLN A 78 1.79 -8.66 -3.60
C GLN A 78 1.13 -7.97 -2.39
N ALA A 79 1.82 -7.95 -1.25
CA ALA A 79 1.46 -7.10 -0.12
C ALA A 79 2.44 -5.92 -0.07
N PRO A 80 2.06 -4.71 -0.48
CA PRO A 80 2.86 -3.51 -0.26
C PRO A 80 2.91 -3.15 1.23
N ASP A 81 4.03 -2.59 1.70
CA ASP A 81 4.09 -2.08 3.07
C ASP A 81 3.04 -0.98 3.30
N ILE A 82 2.85 -0.08 2.33
CA ILE A 82 1.72 0.84 2.30
C ILE A 82 1.23 0.99 0.85
N MET A 83 -0.07 1.02 0.64
CA MET A 83 -0.69 1.33 -0.65
C MET A 83 -1.83 2.33 -0.51
N ILE A 84 -2.00 3.14 -1.54
CA ILE A 84 -3.07 4.12 -1.65
C ILE A 84 -3.82 3.92 -2.96
N ALA A 85 -5.14 3.75 -2.87
CA ALA A 85 -6.03 3.61 -4.01
C ALA A 85 -7.06 4.75 -4.04
N PHE A 86 -6.88 5.69 -4.97
CA PHE A 86 -7.80 6.77 -5.23
C PHE A 86 -8.98 6.25 -6.07
N GLY A 87 -10.19 6.57 -5.66
CA GLY A 87 -11.43 6.09 -6.27
C GLY A 87 -11.97 4.79 -5.64
N ALA A 88 -11.21 4.15 -4.77
CA ALA A 88 -11.67 3.01 -3.98
C ALA A 88 -12.26 3.47 -2.64
N PRO A 89 -13.43 2.95 -2.22
CA PRO A 89 -14.03 3.35 -0.95
C PRO A 89 -13.21 2.88 0.24
N LYS A 90 -13.32 3.61 1.34
CA LYS A 90 -12.82 3.16 2.65
C LYS A 90 -13.55 1.91 3.12
N GLY A 91 -13.02 1.28 4.15
CA GLY A 91 -13.64 0.14 4.84
C GLY A 91 -12.69 -1.04 4.99
N ASP A 92 -13.01 -1.90 5.94
CA ASP A 92 -12.21 -3.08 6.25
C ASP A 92 -12.38 -4.17 5.18
N ARG A 93 -11.28 -4.81 4.83
CA ARG A 93 -11.24 -5.94 3.89
C ARG A 93 -10.08 -6.85 4.18
N GLY A 94 -10.24 -8.14 3.96
CA GLY A 94 -9.18 -9.13 4.18
C GLY A 94 -8.11 -9.12 3.10
N SER A 95 -8.45 -8.64 1.89
CA SER A 95 -7.53 -8.45 0.77
C SER A 95 -8.08 -7.44 -0.23
N TYR A 96 -7.23 -6.81 -1.02
CA TYR A 96 -7.61 -5.88 -2.08
C TYR A 96 -7.73 -6.65 -3.40
N LYS A 97 -8.94 -7.05 -3.75
CA LYS A 97 -9.25 -7.73 -5.01
C LYS A 97 -9.67 -6.67 -6.03
N GLN A 98 -8.80 -6.34 -6.93
CA GLN A 98 -8.95 -5.19 -7.82
C GLN A 98 -10.26 -5.20 -8.62
N TRP A 99 -10.73 -6.37 -9.06
CA TRP A 99 -11.99 -6.52 -9.79
C TRP A 99 -13.24 -6.24 -8.92
N GLU A 100 -13.14 -6.36 -7.60
CA GLU A 100 -14.19 -5.97 -6.65
C GLU A 100 -14.18 -4.46 -6.37
N GLU A 101 -13.11 -3.76 -6.75
CA GLU A 101 -12.85 -2.33 -6.56
C GLU A 101 -12.91 -1.55 -7.90
N ASN A 102 -13.87 -1.88 -8.77
CA ASN A 102 -14.04 -1.27 -10.09
C ASN A 102 -12.79 -1.31 -10.98
N ASN A 103 -11.95 -2.33 -10.83
CA ASN A 103 -10.63 -2.47 -11.47
C ASN A 103 -9.65 -1.33 -11.18
N ILE A 104 -9.82 -0.63 -10.06
CA ILE A 104 -8.89 0.40 -9.62
C ILE A 104 -7.64 -0.27 -9.05
N ALA A 105 -6.49 -0.02 -9.67
CA ALA A 105 -5.20 -0.39 -9.11
C ALA A 105 -4.79 0.63 -8.03
N PRO A 106 -4.05 0.23 -6.97
CA PRO A 106 -3.37 1.18 -6.11
C PRO A 106 -2.42 2.06 -6.93
N GLN A 107 -2.60 3.38 -6.88
CA GLN A 107 -1.79 4.29 -7.68
C GLN A 107 -0.47 4.61 -6.99
N VAL A 108 -0.42 4.59 -5.65
CA VAL A 108 0.79 4.90 -4.90
C VAL A 108 1.14 3.75 -3.98
N VAL A 109 2.43 3.37 -3.99
CA VAL A 109 2.97 2.28 -3.17
C VAL A 109 4.25 2.73 -2.48
N PHE A 110 4.39 2.38 -1.20
CA PHE A 110 5.63 2.51 -0.44
C PHE A 110 6.14 1.13 -0.02
N GLU A 111 7.46 0.97 -0.09
CA GLU A 111 8.20 -0.15 0.48
C GLU A 111 9.29 0.39 1.39
N ILE A 112 9.32 -0.08 2.62
CA ILE A 112 10.30 0.28 3.63
C ILE A 112 11.25 -0.90 3.81
N LEU A 113 12.50 -0.72 3.42
CA LEU A 113 13.45 -1.82 3.43
C LEU A 113 13.87 -2.21 4.84
N SER A 114 14.04 -3.50 5.03
CA SER A 114 14.75 -4.12 6.13
C SER A 114 16.04 -4.80 5.63
N PRO A 115 16.95 -5.21 6.52
CA PRO A 115 18.15 -5.96 6.12
C PRO A 115 17.86 -7.29 5.41
N SER A 116 16.67 -7.88 5.59
CA SER A 116 16.27 -9.14 4.96
C SER A 116 15.90 -8.99 3.47
N ASN A 117 15.54 -7.77 3.02
CA ASN A 117 15.10 -7.56 1.65
C ASN A 117 16.24 -7.75 0.64
N THR A 118 16.03 -8.62 -0.33
CA THR A 118 17.00 -8.90 -1.38
C THR A 118 16.75 -8.04 -2.63
N LYS A 119 17.80 -7.77 -3.40
CA LYS A 119 17.69 -7.09 -4.70
C LYS A 119 16.73 -7.80 -5.66
N LYS A 120 16.72 -9.14 -5.63
CA LYS A 120 15.86 -9.98 -6.48
C LYS A 120 14.38 -9.81 -6.12
N GLU A 121 14.08 -9.75 -4.82
CA GLU A 121 12.72 -9.50 -4.32
C GLU A 121 12.24 -8.12 -4.74
N MET A 122 13.04 -7.08 -4.51
CA MET A 122 12.68 -5.72 -4.87
C MET A 122 12.50 -5.51 -6.38
N LEU A 123 13.28 -6.25 -7.21
CA LEU A 123 13.06 -6.26 -8.65
C LEU A 123 11.72 -6.91 -9.03
N LYS A 124 11.34 -8.02 -8.38
CA LYS A 124 10.04 -8.66 -8.60
C LYS A 124 8.89 -7.71 -8.23
N LYS A 125 9.00 -7.02 -7.08
CA LYS A 125 8.02 -6.03 -6.65
C LYS A 125 7.91 -4.88 -7.68
N LEU A 126 9.03 -4.33 -8.15
CA LEU A 126 9.05 -3.29 -9.18
C LEU A 126 8.34 -3.74 -10.46
N LEU A 127 8.64 -4.95 -10.95
CA LEU A 127 8.00 -5.51 -12.14
C LEU A 127 6.49 -5.71 -11.93
N PHE A 128 6.09 -6.19 -10.76
CA PHE A 128 4.68 -6.34 -10.41
C PHE A 128 3.97 -4.98 -10.42
N TYR A 129 4.48 -3.99 -9.70
CA TYR A 129 3.88 -2.65 -9.64
C TYR A 129 3.86 -1.96 -11.00
N ASN A 130 4.92 -2.17 -11.80
CA ASN A 130 4.96 -1.69 -13.18
C ASN A 130 3.84 -2.31 -14.03
N ASN A 131 3.64 -3.61 -13.95
CA ASN A 131 2.69 -4.34 -14.79
C ASN A 131 1.23 -4.07 -14.42
N TYR A 132 0.96 -3.78 -13.13
CA TYR A 132 -0.40 -3.63 -12.62
C TYR A 132 -0.84 -2.19 -12.33
N GLY A 133 -0.12 -1.20 -12.85
CA GLY A 133 -0.66 0.15 -12.98
C GLY A 133 -0.34 1.11 -11.82
N VAL A 134 0.61 0.77 -10.93
CA VAL A 134 1.11 1.73 -9.93
C VAL A 134 1.71 2.94 -10.65
N GLU A 135 1.40 4.15 -10.19
CA GLU A 135 1.86 5.41 -10.79
C GLU A 135 3.06 5.99 -10.07
N GLU A 136 3.09 5.87 -8.74
CA GLU A 136 4.19 6.34 -7.88
C GLU A 136 4.65 5.19 -6.98
N TYR A 137 5.92 4.86 -7.05
CA TYR A 137 6.52 3.81 -6.25
C TYR A 137 7.73 4.34 -5.49
N TYR A 138 7.65 4.31 -4.17
CA TYR A 138 8.66 4.81 -3.25
C TYR A 138 9.31 3.66 -2.51
N ILE A 139 10.64 3.62 -2.49
CA ILE A 139 11.43 2.66 -1.73
C ILE A 139 12.35 3.44 -0.80
N TYR A 140 12.14 3.28 0.50
CA TYR A 140 13.00 3.89 1.50
C TYR A 140 13.80 2.84 2.26
N ASP A 141 15.11 3.02 2.34
CA ASP A 141 16.05 2.22 3.15
C ASP A 141 16.44 3.07 4.37
N PRO A 142 15.82 2.82 5.55
CA PRO A 142 16.08 3.64 6.73
C PRO A 142 17.44 3.40 7.37
N ASP A 143 18.10 2.26 7.09
CA ASP A 143 19.43 1.98 7.61
C ASP A 143 20.52 2.72 6.86
N LYS A 144 20.29 3.02 5.58
CA LYS A 144 21.21 3.76 4.72
C LYS A 144 20.78 5.18 4.43
N ASN A 145 19.62 5.59 4.97
CA ASN A 145 18.94 6.83 4.61
C ASN A 145 18.92 7.04 3.09
N LYS A 146 18.33 6.07 2.36
CA LYS A 146 18.28 6.12 0.89
C LYS A 146 16.86 5.98 0.39
N LEU A 147 16.44 6.96 -0.40
CA LEU A 147 15.16 6.98 -1.08
C LEU A 147 15.35 6.66 -2.57
N LYS A 148 14.48 5.82 -3.13
CA LYS A 148 14.34 5.64 -4.57
C LYS A 148 12.89 5.94 -4.94
N ILE A 149 12.72 6.73 -6.00
CA ILE A 149 11.43 7.14 -6.52
C ILE A 149 11.29 6.64 -7.94
N PHE A 150 10.16 6.00 -8.20
CA PHE A 150 9.75 5.62 -9.56
C PHE A 150 8.41 6.28 -9.85
N LEU A 151 8.34 6.95 -10.99
CA LEU A 151 7.13 7.60 -11.47
C LEU A 151 6.73 7.00 -12.81
N ARG A 152 5.45 6.77 -12.99
CA ARG A 152 4.95 6.25 -14.27
C ARG A 152 4.99 7.32 -15.33
N SER A 153 5.76 7.03 -16.38
CA SER A 153 5.70 7.73 -17.67
C SER A 153 4.99 6.81 -18.66
N GLU A 154 3.98 7.29 -19.36
CA GLU A 154 3.20 6.52 -20.33
C GLU A 154 2.93 5.03 -19.96
N LYS A 155 3.90 4.15 -20.16
CA LYS A 155 3.74 2.69 -20.02
C LYS A 155 4.57 2.02 -18.93
N LYS A 156 5.51 2.71 -18.29
CA LYS A 156 6.44 2.10 -17.33
C LYS A 156 6.74 3.01 -16.14
N LEU A 157 7.21 2.40 -15.06
CA LEU A 157 7.79 3.10 -13.93
C LEU A 157 9.25 3.43 -14.21
N ASP A 158 9.54 4.72 -14.40
CA ASP A 158 10.90 5.24 -14.59
C ASP A 158 11.46 5.77 -13.28
N LYS A 159 12.72 5.48 -13.02
CA LYS A 159 13.41 5.97 -11.84
C LYS A 159 13.67 7.49 -11.98
N ILE A 160 13.32 8.25 -10.93
CA ILE A 160 13.64 9.67 -10.84
C ILE A 160 15.06 9.84 -10.32
N ASN A 161 15.87 10.66 -11.00
CA ASN A 161 17.28 10.87 -10.66
C ASN A 161 17.52 12.05 -9.73
N SER A 162 16.66 13.09 -9.76
CA SER A 162 16.72 14.24 -8.85
C SER A 162 15.61 14.13 -7.82
N MET A 163 15.98 14.13 -6.54
CA MET A 163 15.05 13.88 -5.44
C MET A 163 15.07 14.98 -4.37
N ASP A 164 15.81 16.05 -4.59
CA ASP A 164 15.87 17.14 -3.62
C ASP A 164 14.51 17.82 -3.53
N ASN A 165 13.91 17.79 -2.33
CA ASN A 165 12.58 18.35 -2.09
C ASN A 165 11.50 17.81 -3.06
N TRP A 166 11.56 16.52 -3.39
CA TRP A 166 10.55 15.88 -4.24
C TRP A 166 9.14 16.05 -3.66
N VAL A 167 8.21 16.45 -4.50
CA VAL A 167 6.79 16.52 -4.14
C VAL A 167 6.03 15.46 -4.93
N SER A 168 5.32 14.59 -4.20
CA SER A 168 4.48 13.56 -4.82
C SER A 168 3.35 14.20 -5.62
N PRO A 169 3.23 13.90 -6.92
CA PRO A 169 2.12 14.39 -7.74
C PRO A 169 0.74 13.96 -7.24
N ARG A 170 0.61 12.75 -6.69
CA ARG A 170 -0.65 12.21 -6.20
C ARG A 170 -0.98 12.62 -4.79
N LEU A 171 0.01 12.66 -3.91
CA LEU A 171 -0.19 12.85 -2.48
C LEU A 171 -0.04 14.32 -2.06
N GLY A 172 0.67 15.14 -2.83
CA GLY A 172 1.02 16.50 -2.48
C GLY A 172 2.01 16.61 -1.29
N ILE A 173 2.57 15.49 -0.84
CA ILE A 173 3.57 15.47 0.24
C ILE A 173 4.98 15.71 -0.31
N ARG A 174 5.81 16.37 0.50
CA ARG A 174 7.20 16.66 0.16
C ARG A 174 8.14 15.72 0.92
N PHE A 175 9.13 15.22 0.20
CA PHE A 175 10.20 14.36 0.70
C PHE A 175 11.47 15.17 0.86
N ASP A 176 12.05 15.17 2.04
CA ASP A 176 13.29 15.87 2.37
C ASP A 176 14.32 14.87 2.88
N MET A 177 15.43 14.75 2.14
CA MET A 177 16.54 13.84 2.44
C MET A 177 17.77 14.59 2.97
N SER A 178 17.66 15.87 3.34
CA SER A 178 18.78 16.68 3.80
C SER A 178 19.26 16.35 5.20
N GLY A 179 18.43 15.72 6.02
CA GLY A 179 18.71 15.32 7.39
C GLY A 179 19.33 13.92 7.51
N GLU A 180 19.50 13.45 8.75
CA GLU A 180 19.98 12.12 9.07
C GLU A 180 18.99 11.00 8.73
N GLU A 181 17.70 11.32 8.69
CA GLU A 181 16.59 10.46 8.27
C GLU A 181 15.70 11.23 7.29
N LEU A 182 14.94 10.49 6.47
CA LEU A 182 13.88 11.05 5.62
C LEU A 182 12.89 11.88 6.47
N GLN A 183 12.56 13.07 6.00
CA GLN A 183 11.47 13.86 6.53
C GLN A 183 10.38 14.00 5.47
N LEU A 184 9.16 13.76 5.89
CA LEU A 184 7.96 13.91 5.05
C LEU A 184 7.14 15.08 5.57
N TYR A 185 6.63 15.89 4.66
CA TYR A 185 5.83 17.06 4.99
C TYR A 185 4.50 17.04 4.25
N HIS A 186 3.44 17.40 4.95
CA HIS A 186 2.17 17.76 4.34
C HIS A 186 2.30 19.00 3.46
N SER A 187 1.32 19.24 2.59
CA SER A 187 1.30 20.42 1.71
C SER A 187 1.24 21.76 2.48
N ASN A 188 0.75 21.74 3.74
CA ASN A 188 0.73 22.89 4.64
C ASN A 188 2.07 23.14 5.36
N GLY A 189 3.08 22.29 5.12
CA GLY A 189 4.41 22.38 5.73
C GLY A 189 4.56 21.65 7.06
N GLU A 190 3.51 21.03 7.59
CA GLU A 190 3.60 20.22 8.81
C GLU A 190 4.34 18.91 8.52
N ILE A 191 5.25 18.52 9.42
CA ILE A 191 6.01 17.28 9.31
C ILE A 191 5.15 16.06 9.68
N PHE A 192 5.38 14.93 9.02
CA PHE A 192 4.81 13.66 9.42
C PHE A 192 5.32 13.27 10.81
N GLN A 193 4.39 12.95 11.71
CA GLN A 193 4.69 12.66 13.10
C GLN A 193 4.21 11.26 13.49
N GLY A 194 4.99 10.62 14.35
CA GLY A 194 4.56 9.44 15.07
C GLY A 194 3.62 9.78 16.22
N ILE A 195 2.92 8.78 16.75
CA ILE A 195 1.95 8.94 17.83
C ILE A 195 2.59 9.58 19.09
N GLU A 196 3.83 9.22 19.40
CA GLU A 196 4.56 9.76 20.55
C GLU A 196 4.78 11.27 20.43
N GLN A 197 5.21 11.73 19.26
CA GLN A 197 5.44 13.16 18.98
C GLN A 197 4.13 13.97 19.03
N ILE A 198 3.04 13.39 18.50
CA ILE A 198 1.71 14.02 18.58
C ILE A 198 1.25 14.15 20.03
N LYS A 199 1.47 13.12 20.85
CA LYS A 199 1.12 13.14 22.27
C LYS A 199 1.90 14.22 23.05
N GLU A 200 3.21 14.32 22.82
CA GLU A 200 4.06 15.33 23.44
C GLU A 200 3.60 16.75 23.08
N GLN A 201 3.26 16.99 21.82
CA GLN A 201 2.75 18.30 21.38
C GLN A 201 1.39 18.64 22.00
N LEU A 202 0.48 17.68 22.13
CA LEU A 202 -0.80 17.88 22.79
C LEU A 202 -0.59 18.22 24.25
N GLN A 203 0.27 17.50 24.96
CA GLN A 203 0.58 17.78 26.36
C GLN A 203 1.16 19.18 26.55
N GLN A 204 2.10 19.60 25.69
CA GLN A 204 2.67 20.94 25.74
C GLN A 204 1.61 22.05 25.51
N LYS A 205 0.69 21.80 24.56
CA LYS A 205 -0.42 22.75 24.34
C LYS A 205 -1.37 22.86 25.52
N ASP A 206 -1.71 21.72 26.13
CA ASP A 206 -2.58 21.71 27.33
C ASP A 206 -1.93 22.47 28.51
N GLU A 207 -0.63 22.26 28.71
CA GLU A 207 0.14 22.99 29.75
C GLU A 207 0.19 24.50 29.46
N GLN A 208 0.33 24.91 28.19
CA GLN A 208 0.30 26.33 27.80
C GLN A 208 -1.08 26.98 28.02
N LEU A 209 -2.16 26.26 27.72
CA LEU A 209 -3.52 26.77 27.96
C LEU A 209 -3.81 26.93 29.45
N GLN A 210 -3.37 26.02 30.31
CA GLN A 210 -3.55 26.11 31.76
C GLN A 210 -2.75 27.25 32.41
N GLN A 211 -1.72 27.78 31.76
CA GLN A 211 -0.94 28.92 32.25
C GLN A 211 -1.53 30.30 31.85
N GLN A 212 -2.51 30.30 30.94
CA GLN A 212 -3.16 31.52 30.45
C GLN A 212 -4.48 31.86 31.17
N ASP A 213 -4.99 30.94 31.99
CA ASP A 213 -6.13 31.10 32.88
C ASP A 213 -5.68 31.48 34.30
#